data_7cef19cba949852ee23d85e8a8d07e0a
#
_entry.id   7cef19cba949852ee23d85e8a8d07e0a
#
_cell.length_a   1.000
_cell.length_b   1.000
_cell.length_c   1.000
_cell.angle_alpha   90.00
_cell.angle_beta   90.00
_cell.angle_gamma   90.00
#
_symmetry.space_group_name_H-M   'P 1'
#
loop_
_entity.id
_entity.type
_entity.pdbx_description
1 polymer ?
#
loop_
_entity_poly.entity_id
_entity_poly.type
_entity_poly.pdbx_seq_one_letter_code
_entity_poly.pdbx_strand_id
1 'polypeptide(L)'
;MRRIRVAGGEALLIDDSYNASVASVRAGLAVLAAQPATRRIFAFGDMLELGAEGPAQHAALAQDAEKMCDLVFCCGPLSNHLFHALPAPQRGGHFPDSTSLAPALRAAIKPGDAVLVKGSLGSRMGVIIKALTAGEQVS
;
A
#
# COMPACT_ATOMS: atom_id res chain seq x y z
N MET A 1 -4.76 0.43 -13.24
CA MET A 1 -5.81 0.95 -12.33
C MET A 1 -7.15 0.33 -12.63
N ARG A 2 -7.90 0.05 -11.61
CA ARG A 2 -9.26 -0.50 -11.81
C ARG A 2 -10.15 -0.12 -10.64
N ARG A 3 -11.44 -0.03 -10.90
CA ARG A 3 -12.44 0.14 -9.85
C ARG A 3 -12.75 -1.20 -9.22
N ILE A 4 -12.88 -1.22 -7.90
CA ILE A 4 -13.25 -2.41 -7.14
C ILE A 4 -14.48 -2.11 -6.28
N ARG A 5 -15.24 -3.15 -5.97
CA ARG A 5 -16.37 -3.04 -5.07
C ARG A 5 -15.91 -3.11 -3.62
N VAL A 6 -16.42 -2.20 -2.82
CA VAL A 6 -16.20 -2.18 -1.38
C VAL A 6 -17.55 -2.02 -0.69
N ALA A 7 -17.58 -2.18 0.63
CA ALA A 7 -18.82 -2.01 1.36
C ALA A 7 -19.38 -0.60 1.14
N GLY A 8 -20.55 -0.51 0.54
CA GLY A 8 -21.25 0.75 0.31
C GLY A 8 -20.96 1.45 -1.01
N GLY A 9 -20.07 0.92 -1.86
CA GLY A 9 -19.76 1.57 -3.13
C GLY A 9 -18.53 1.03 -3.82
N GLU A 10 -17.71 1.93 -4.37
CA GLU A 10 -16.51 1.57 -5.12
C GLU A 10 -15.29 2.35 -4.66
N ALA A 11 -14.12 1.75 -4.83
CA ALA A 11 -12.82 2.37 -4.62
C ALA A 11 -11.94 2.15 -5.85
N LEU A 12 -10.88 2.94 -5.98
CA LEU A 12 -9.90 2.78 -7.06
C LEU A 12 -8.73 1.97 -6.55
N LEU A 13 -8.36 0.91 -7.27
CA LEU A 13 -7.19 0.09 -6.96
C LEU A 13 -6.10 0.35 -7.99
N ILE A 14 -4.92 0.69 -7.51
CA ILE A 14 -3.70 0.80 -8.31
C ILE A 14 -2.82 -0.39 -7.95
N ASP A 15 -2.73 -1.35 -8.86
CA ASP A 15 -1.95 -2.57 -8.66
C ASP A 15 -0.54 -2.37 -9.19
N ASP A 16 0.43 -2.30 -8.27
CA ASP A 16 1.85 -2.22 -8.59
C ASP A 16 2.59 -3.21 -7.67
N SER A 17 2.10 -4.43 -7.65
CA SER A 17 2.48 -5.46 -6.67
C SER A 17 3.67 -6.32 -7.09
N TYR A 18 4.33 -6.01 -8.21
CA TYR A 18 5.33 -6.90 -8.80
C TYR A 18 6.77 -6.54 -8.47
N ASN A 19 7.05 -5.27 -8.25
CA ASN A 19 8.39 -4.83 -7.88
C ASN A 19 8.32 -3.53 -7.07
N ALA A 20 9.41 -3.21 -6.39
CA ALA A 20 9.52 -1.95 -5.69
C ALA A 20 10.98 -1.52 -5.61
N SER A 21 11.26 -0.35 -6.10
CA SER A 21 12.50 0.39 -5.90
C SER A 21 12.13 1.76 -5.34
N VAL A 22 13.12 2.50 -4.82
CA VAL A 22 12.84 3.85 -4.31
C VAL A 22 12.18 4.71 -5.38
N ALA A 23 12.72 4.70 -6.60
CA ALA A 23 12.17 5.49 -7.70
C ALA A 23 10.75 5.05 -8.07
N SER A 24 10.48 3.73 -8.12
CA SER A 24 9.16 3.25 -8.50
C SER A 24 8.12 3.49 -7.40
N VAL A 25 8.53 3.45 -6.13
CA VAL A 25 7.64 3.79 -5.02
C VAL A 25 7.25 5.27 -5.08
N ARG A 26 8.22 6.16 -5.31
CA ARG A 26 7.92 7.58 -5.48
C ARG A 26 7.00 7.87 -6.66
N ALA A 27 7.24 7.19 -7.78
CA ALA A 27 6.39 7.32 -8.95
C ALA A 27 4.96 6.83 -8.67
N GLY A 28 4.82 5.70 -7.98
CA GLY A 28 3.52 5.17 -7.59
C GLY A 28 2.77 6.10 -6.65
N LEU A 29 3.45 6.68 -5.67
CA LEU A 29 2.85 7.64 -4.75
C LEU A 29 2.38 8.90 -5.49
N ALA A 30 3.12 9.36 -6.48
CA ALA A 30 2.72 10.51 -7.29
C ALA A 30 1.46 10.18 -8.10
N VAL A 31 1.35 8.99 -8.65
CA VAL A 31 0.13 8.53 -9.35
C VAL A 31 -1.05 8.51 -8.39
N LEU A 32 -0.85 7.97 -7.19
CA LEU A 32 -1.88 7.91 -6.16
C LEU A 32 -2.35 9.32 -5.78
N ALA A 33 -1.43 10.25 -5.56
CA ALA A 33 -1.73 11.62 -5.18
C ALA A 33 -2.53 12.37 -6.26
N ALA A 34 -2.33 12.03 -7.53
CA ALA A 34 -2.99 12.66 -8.66
C ALA A 34 -4.43 12.17 -8.86
N GLN A 35 -4.86 11.10 -8.19
CA GLN A 35 -6.20 10.56 -8.38
C GLN A 35 -7.25 11.41 -7.65
N PRO A 36 -8.40 11.65 -8.28
CA PRO A 36 -9.52 12.27 -7.59
C PRO A 36 -10.11 11.25 -6.59
N ALA A 37 -9.82 11.43 -5.33
CA ALA A 37 -10.22 10.49 -4.28
C ALA A 37 -10.57 11.24 -3.00
N THR A 38 -11.48 10.67 -2.22
CA THR A 38 -11.80 11.19 -0.89
C THR A 38 -10.64 10.96 0.07
N ARG A 39 -10.02 9.79 -0.04
CA ARG A 39 -8.90 9.41 0.81
C ARG A 39 -7.95 8.53 0.00
N ARG A 40 -6.65 8.66 0.27
CA ARG A 40 -5.60 7.91 -0.42
C ARG A 40 -4.91 6.98 0.56
N ILE A 41 -4.88 5.70 0.23
CA ILE A 41 -4.31 4.64 1.06
C ILE A 41 -3.11 4.03 0.34
N PHE A 42 -2.01 3.87 1.06
CA PHE A 42 -0.81 3.23 0.57
C PHE A 42 -0.60 1.92 1.33
N ALA A 43 -0.66 0.79 0.62
CA ALA A 43 -0.38 -0.53 1.16
C ALA A 43 0.98 -0.98 0.63
N PHE A 44 1.97 -1.08 1.51
CA PHE A 44 3.36 -1.24 1.13
C PHE A 44 4.00 -2.48 1.76
N GLY A 45 4.54 -3.34 0.91
CA GLY A 45 5.43 -4.41 1.32
C GLY A 45 6.88 -3.94 1.25
N ASP A 46 7.82 -4.86 1.54
CA ASP A 46 9.24 -4.50 1.54
C ASP A 46 9.77 -4.24 0.13
N MET A 47 10.72 -3.31 0.04
CA MET A 47 11.65 -3.25 -1.08
C MET A 47 12.79 -4.21 -0.74
N LEU A 48 12.80 -5.37 -1.37
CA LEU A 48 13.86 -6.36 -1.20
C LEU A 48 15.07 -5.96 -2.06
N GLU A 49 16.19 -6.58 -1.92
CA GLU A 49 17.37 -6.35 -2.75
C GLU A 49 18.13 -5.02 -2.50
N LEU A 50 17.81 -4.29 -1.43
CA LEU A 50 18.54 -3.07 -1.08
C LEU A 50 19.73 -3.32 -0.16
N GLY A 51 19.89 -4.54 0.33
CA GLY A 51 20.99 -4.88 1.21
C GLY A 51 20.98 -4.06 2.51
N ALA A 52 22.17 -3.65 2.94
CA ALA A 52 22.36 -2.93 4.20
C ALA A 52 21.66 -1.58 4.23
N GLU A 53 21.36 -0.98 3.09
CA GLU A 53 20.66 0.31 3.01
C GLU A 53 19.15 0.19 3.11
N GLY A 54 18.62 -1.03 3.14
CA GLY A 54 17.18 -1.27 3.17
C GLY A 54 16.45 -0.48 4.24
N PRO A 55 16.83 -0.61 5.52
CA PRO A 55 16.15 0.13 6.59
C PRO A 55 16.13 1.64 6.39
N ALA A 56 17.27 2.23 6.04
CA ALA A 56 17.38 3.68 5.86
C ALA A 56 16.54 4.16 4.66
N GLN A 57 16.53 3.40 3.57
CA GLN A 57 15.77 3.78 2.38
C GLN A 57 14.27 3.65 2.60
N HIS A 58 13.83 2.65 3.35
CA HIS A 58 12.43 2.56 3.73
C HIS A 58 12.02 3.74 4.63
N ALA A 59 12.83 4.07 5.62
CA ALA A 59 12.53 5.20 6.50
C ALA A 59 12.48 6.54 5.73
N ALA A 60 13.36 6.72 4.75
CA ALA A 60 13.41 7.95 3.95
C ALA A 60 12.13 8.15 3.12
N LEU A 61 11.44 7.09 2.72
CA LEU A 61 10.19 7.19 1.97
C LEU A 61 9.02 7.69 2.81
N ALA A 62 9.16 7.75 4.13
CA ALA A 62 8.08 8.24 4.99
C ALA A 62 7.69 9.67 4.66
N GLN A 63 8.65 10.53 4.27
CA GLN A 63 8.34 11.90 3.87
C GLN A 63 7.46 11.96 2.63
N ASP A 64 7.74 11.12 1.65
CA ASP A 64 6.93 11.04 0.44
C ASP A 64 5.51 10.52 0.75
N ALA A 65 5.43 9.47 1.56
CA ALA A 65 4.14 8.90 1.95
C ALA A 65 3.31 9.90 2.75
N GLU A 66 3.94 10.64 3.66
CA GLU A 66 3.26 11.64 4.47
C GLU A 66 2.57 12.71 3.62
N LYS A 67 3.25 13.13 2.54
CA LYS A 67 2.73 14.16 1.64
C LYS A 67 1.68 13.64 0.67
N MET A 68 1.81 12.39 0.24
CA MET A 68 1.07 11.86 -0.91
C MET A 68 -0.16 11.05 -0.55
N CYS A 69 -0.28 10.59 0.69
CA CYS A 69 -1.41 9.77 1.10
C CYS A 69 -1.88 10.07 2.52
N ASP A 70 -3.03 9.53 2.88
CA ASP A 70 -3.70 9.80 4.15
C ASP A 70 -3.52 8.68 5.16
N LEU A 71 -3.35 7.45 4.68
CA LEU A 71 -3.28 6.27 5.53
C LEU A 71 -2.33 5.25 4.92
N VAL A 72 -1.48 4.64 5.75
CA VAL A 72 -0.48 3.69 5.30
C VAL A 72 -0.62 2.37 6.06
N PHE A 73 -0.67 1.28 5.30
CA PHE A 73 -0.60 -0.08 5.82
C PHE A 73 0.70 -0.71 5.32
N CYS A 74 1.44 -1.34 6.20
CA CYS A 74 2.70 -1.96 5.85
C CYS A 74 2.74 -3.42 6.25
N CYS A 75 3.52 -4.22 5.52
CA CYS A 75 3.87 -5.57 5.95
C CYS A 75 5.33 -5.85 5.66
N GLY A 76 5.93 -6.72 6.49
CA GLY A 76 7.32 -7.10 6.37
C GLY A 76 8.25 -6.31 7.29
N PRO A 77 9.46 -6.86 7.55
CA PRO A 77 10.38 -6.25 8.51
C PRO A 77 10.98 -4.93 8.06
N LEU A 78 11.18 -4.72 6.75
CA LEU A 78 11.82 -3.51 6.25
C LEU A 78 10.84 -2.33 6.20
N SER A 79 9.62 -2.54 5.77
CA SER A 79 8.61 -1.47 5.71
C SER A 79 8.24 -0.95 7.09
N ASN A 80 8.57 -1.70 8.14
CA ASN A 80 8.43 -1.24 9.52
C ASN A 80 9.17 0.08 9.77
N HIS A 81 10.31 0.28 9.13
CA HIS A 81 11.09 1.51 9.28
C HIS A 81 10.36 2.72 8.69
N LEU A 82 9.68 2.54 7.57
CA LEU A 82 8.80 3.58 7.02
C LEU A 82 7.62 3.84 7.95
N PHE A 83 6.97 2.78 8.39
CA PHE A 83 5.78 2.87 9.22
C PHE A 83 6.01 3.66 10.50
N HIS A 84 7.08 3.35 11.20
CA HIS A 84 7.42 4.05 12.46
C HIS A 84 7.91 5.48 12.27
N ALA A 85 8.34 5.84 11.06
CA ALA A 85 8.74 7.21 10.74
C ALA A 85 7.54 8.10 10.38
N LEU A 86 6.35 7.53 10.21
CA LEU A 86 5.13 8.29 9.91
C LEU A 86 4.50 8.89 11.16
N PRO A 87 3.78 10.03 11.03
CA PRO A 87 2.92 10.52 12.09
C PRO A 87 1.87 9.49 12.48
N ALA A 88 1.56 9.37 13.76
CA ALA A 88 0.61 8.39 14.27
C ALA A 88 -0.75 8.40 13.55
N PRO A 89 -1.35 9.55 13.22
CA PRO A 89 -2.64 9.58 12.51
C PRO A 89 -2.62 8.92 11.13
N GLN A 90 -1.46 8.80 10.50
CA GLN A 90 -1.33 8.17 9.18
C GLN A 90 -1.05 6.68 9.25
N ARG A 91 -0.81 6.14 10.43
CA ARG A 91 -0.51 4.71 10.60
C ARG A 91 -1.79 3.89 10.62
N GLY A 92 -2.03 3.14 9.54
CA GLY A 92 -3.17 2.23 9.46
C GLY A 92 -2.91 0.91 10.18
N GLY A 93 -1.74 0.33 9.98
CA GLY A 93 -1.32 -0.90 10.64
C GLY A 93 -0.07 -1.48 10.01
N HIS A 94 0.70 -2.20 10.82
CA HIS A 94 1.88 -2.95 10.37
C HIS A 94 1.68 -4.44 10.69
N PHE A 95 1.99 -5.28 9.72
CA PHE A 95 1.74 -6.72 9.79
C PHE A 95 3.00 -7.49 9.38
N PRO A 96 3.15 -8.75 9.84
CA PRO A 96 4.33 -9.53 9.47
C PRO A 96 4.38 -9.88 7.98
N ASP A 97 3.23 -10.04 7.34
CA ASP A 97 3.16 -10.44 5.93
C ASP A 97 1.90 -9.93 5.24
N SER A 98 1.81 -10.17 3.92
CA SER A 98 0.68 -9.73 3.12
C SER A 98 -0.62 -10.44 3.48
N THR A 99 -0.53 -11.71 3.88
CA THR A 99 -1.70 -12.50 4.26
C THR A 99 -2.39 -11.91 5.49
N SER A 100 -1.61 -11.44 6.46
CA SER A 100 -2.14 -10.80 7.67
C SER A 100 -2.67 -9.40 7.39
N LEU A 101 -2.04 -8.67 6.47
CA LEU A 101 -2.43 -7.31 6.12
C LEU A 101 -3.76 -7.28 5.36
N ALA A 102 -3.98 -8.22 4.45
CA ALA A 102 -5.08 -8.19 3.50
C ALA A 102 -6.46 -8.00 4.15
N PRO A 103 -6.85 -8.77 5.19
CA PRO A 103 -8.18 -8.57 5.78
C PRO A 103 -8.33 -7.22 6.48
N ALA A 104 -7.26 -6.72 7.11
CA ALA A 104 -7.29 -5.42 7.76
C ALA A 104 -7.47 -4.29 6.76
N LEU A 105 -6.76 -4.35 5.65
CA LEU A 105 -6.89 -3.37 4.57
C LEU A 105 -8.28 -3.41 3.96
N ARG A 106 -8.77 -4.61 3.66
CA ARG A 106 -10.10 -4.77 3.07
C ARG A 106 -11.18 -4.15 3.96
N ALA A 107 -11.08 -4.35 5.27
CA ALA A 107 -12.04 -3.78 6.22
C ALA A 107 -11.94 -2.25 6.32
N ALA A 108 -10.77 -1.68 6.04
CA ALA A 108 -10.54 -0.24 6.16
C ALA A 108 -10.98 0.57 4.94
N ILE A 109 -11.02 -0.04 3.76
CA ILE A 109 -11.32 0.66 2.51
C ILE A 109 -12.79 1.08 2.47
N LYS A 110 -13.03 2.33 2.09
CA LYS A 110 -14.36 2.93 1.99
C LYS A 110 -14.61 3.44 0.57
N PRO A 111 -15.90 3.64 0.21
CA PRO A 111 -16.20 4.26 -1.09
C PRO A 111 -15.49 5.59 -1.27
N GLY A 112 -14.96 5.81 -2.45
CA GLY A 112 -14.22 7.03 -2.77
C GLY A 112 -12.73 6.97 -2.47
N ASP A 113 -12.24 5.91 -1.82
CA ASP A 113 -10.81 5.75 -1.58
C ASP A 113 -10.07 5.38 -2.86
N ALA A 114 -8.81 5.77 -2.94
CA ALA A 114 -7.85 5.25 -3.89
C ALA A 114 -6.78 4.50 -3.11
N VAL A 115 -6.43 3.30 -3.54
CA VAL A 115 -5.49 2.42 -2.85
C VAL A 115 -4.35 2.03 -3.79
N LEU A 116 -3.13 2.32 -3.40
CA LEU A 116 -1.93 1.84 -4.09
C LEU A 116 -1.39 0.62 -3.34
N VAL A 117 -1.26 -0.50 -4.03
CA VAL A 117 -0.64 -1.71 -3.48
C VAL A 117 0.71 -1.90 -4.15
N LYS A 118 1.80 -1.85 -3.38
CA LYS A 118 3.16 -1.87 -3.90
C LYS A 118 4.10 -2.66 -3.01
N GLY A 119 5.04 -3.35 -3.64
CA GLY A 119 6.07 -4.11 -2.95
C GLY A 119 6.89 -4.92 -3.94
N SER A 120 8.05 -5.43 -3.51
CA SER A 120 8.82 -6.38 -4.29
C SER A 120 8.04 -7.67 -4.48
N LEU A 121 8.34 -8.41 -5.54
CA LEU A 121 7.65 -9.67 -5.82
C LEU A 121 7.70 -10.61 -4.60
N GLY A 122 8.84 -10.68 -3.92
CA GLY A 122 9.01 -11.52 -2.73
C GLY A 122 8.14 -11.12 -1.53
N SER A 123 7.61 -9.89 -1.51
CA SER A 123 6.67 -9.45 -0.47
C SER A 123 5.27 -10.01 -0.67
N ARG A 124 5.00 -10.61 -1.83
CA ARG A 124 3.74 -11.29 -2.13
C ARG A 124 2.51 -10.39 -2.01
N MET A 125 2.63 -9.15 -2.47
CA MET A 125 1.52 -8.19 -2.41
C MET A 125 0.36 -8.56 -3.32
N GLY A 126 0.55 -9.50 -4.26
CA GLY A 126 -0.53 -10.06 -5.05
C GLY A 126 -1.62 -10.74 -4.22
N VAL A 127 -1.29 -11.21 -3.03
CA VAL A 127 -2.28 -11.75 -2.07
C VAL A 127 -3.31 -10.67 -1.71
N ILE A 128 -2.86 -9.44 -1.54
CA ILE A 128 -3.73 -8.30 -1.24
C ILE A 128 -4.65 -8.01 -2.42
N ILE A 129 -4.10 -8.01 -3.63
CA ILE A 129 -4.88 -7.78 -4.85
C ILE A 129 -6.02 -8.81 -4.96
N LYS A 130 -5.71 -10.08 -4.72
CA LYS A 130 -6.74 -11.13 -4.73
C LYS A 130 -7.82 -10.89 -3.69
N ALA A 131 -7.43 -10.50 -2.48
CA ALA A 131 -8.38 -10.24 -1.40
C ALA A 131 -9.31 -9.08 -1.73
N LEU A 132 -8.76 -8.00 -2.31
CA LEU A 132 -9.54 -6.81 -2.64
C LEU A 132 -10.45 -7.02 -3.85
N THR A 133 -10.10 -7.94 -4.75
CA THR A 133 -10.87 -8.19 -5.98
C THR A 133 -11.74 -9.44 -5.89
N ALA A 134 -11.76 -10.12 -4.76
CA ALA A 134 -12.48 -11.39 -4.61
C ALA A 134 -13.98 -11.28 -4.94
N GLY A 135 -14.61 -10.15 -4.58
CA GLY A 135 -16.02 -9.92 -4.84
C GLY A 135 -16.36 -9.68 -6.31
N GLU A 136 -15.37 -9.47 -7.16
CA GLU A 136 -15.54 -9.21 -8.58
C GLU A 136 -15.35 -10.46 -9.45
N GLN A 137 -14.95 -11.56 -8.84
CA GLN A 137 -14.72 -12.82 -9.55
C GLN A 137 -15.96 -13.67 -9.66
N VAL A 138 -17.10 -13.12 -9.35
CA VAL A 138 -18.38 -13.80 -9.48
C VAL A 138 -18.80 -13.70 -10.94
N SER A 139 -18.73 -14.78 -11.60
CA SER A 139 -19.19 -14.89 -12.97
C SER A 139 -20.65 -15.27 -13.04
#